data_b04ded930e0a4ee78e2f0d0948cee977
#
_entry.id   b04ded930e0a4ee78e2f0d0948cee977
#
_cell.length_a   1.000
_cell.length_b   1.000
_cell.length_c   1.000
_cell.angle_alpha   90.00
_cell.angle_beta   90.00
_cell.angle_gamma   90.00
#
_symmetry.space_group_name_H-M   'P 1'
#
loop_
_entity.id
_entity.type
_entity.pdbx_description
1 polymer ?
#
loop_
_entity_poly.entity_id
_entity_poly.type
_entity_poly.pdbx_seq_one_letter_code
_entity_poly.pdbx_strand_id
1 'polypeptide(L)'
;MEYRKLPKGDEKISVFGLGSSSLGPAGAKETEATITMALENGINYFDMAAGDASPFAAYGRAVAGAREKVFFQVHFGADYRSGKYGWTLEPDEIKRSVDWQLKMLRTDYIDFGFIHCIDEEEDLQAVLDGGILDYIKEQQKSGVVHRIGMSSHTPEIVEKMLDTGLLDMVMFSINPAYDYSRGDYGIGATARRRALYRRCSAEGVGISVMKAFAGVSSACS
;
A
#
# COMPACT_ATOMS: atom_id res chain seq x y z
N MET A 1 -4.11 -8.46 -20.00
CA MET A 1 -4.16 -8.29 -18.51
C MET A 1 -5.55 -8.64 -18.01
N GLU A 2 -5.67 -9.40 -16.93
CA GLU A 2 -6.94 -9.62 -16.21
C GLU A 2 -7.17 -8.46 -15.21
N TYR A 3 -8.43 -8.06 -15.05
CA TYR A 3 -8.82 -7.02 -14.08
C TYR A 3 -9.87 -7.55 -13.13
N ARG A 4 -9.82 -7.09 -11.88
CA ARG A 4 -10.82 -7.38 -10.86
C ARG A 4 -11.43 -6.08 -10.35
N LYS A 5 -12.74 -6.13 -10.11
CA LYS A 5 -13.45 -5.03 -9.51
C LYS A 5 -13.16 -4.99 -8.00
N LEU A 6 -12.91 -3.78 -7.47
CA LEU A 6 -12.81 -3.59 -6.02
C LEU A 6 -14.16 -3.92 -5.36
N PRO A 7 -14.21 -4.69 -4.26
CA PRO A 7 -15.48 -5.11 -3.66
C PRO A 7 -16.41 -3.97 -3.26
N LYS A 8 -15.89 -2.88 -2.70
CA LYS A 8 -16.65 -1.69 -2.26
C LYS A 8 -16.66 -0.55 -3.28
N GLY A 9 -16.29 -0.79 -4.54
CA GLY A 9 -16.17 0.27 -5.55
C GLY A 9 -16.44 -0.22 -6.96
N ASP A 10 -16.19 0.65 -7.93
CA ASP A 10 -16.30 0.36 -9.36
C ASP A 10 -14.93 0.26 -10.06
N GLU A 11 -13.86 0.45 -9.31
CA GLU A 11 -12.49 0.44 -9.78
C GLU A 11 -12.13 -0.95 -10.33
N LYS A 12 -11.66 -0.99 -11.56
CA LYS A 12 -11.15 -2.20 -12.22
C LYS A 12 -9.63 -2.21 -12.15
N ILE A 13 -9.12 -3.00 -11.22
CA ILE A 13 -7.70 -3.08 -10.88
C ILE A 13 -7.08 -4.28 -11.58
N SER A 14 -5.91 -4.11 -12.21
CA SER A 14 -5.16 -5.22 -12.78
C SER A 14 -4.76 -6.23 -11.70
N VAL A 15 -4.87 -7.53 -12.02
CA VAL A 15 -4.54 -8.62 -11.08
C VAL A 15 -3.08 -8.57 -10.65
N PHE A 16 -2.19 -8.11 -11.56
CA PHE A 16 -0.81 -7.79 -11.22
C PHE A 16 -0.67 -6.30 -10.97
N GLY A 17 -0.04 -5.95 -9.84
CA GLY A 17 0.44 -4.62 -9.54
C GLY A 17 1.96 -4.52 -9.68
N LEU A 18 2.47 -3.32 -9.90
CA LEU A 18 3.90 -3.05 -9.87
C LEU A 18 4.26 -2.36 -8.54
N GLY A 19 5.05 -3.05 -7.71
CA GLY A 19 5.62 -2.49 -6.48
C GLY A 19 6.88 -1.68 -6.76
N SER A 20 7.13 -0.68 -5.92
CA SER A 20 8.23 0.27 -6.09
C SER A 20 9.52 -0.13 -5.36
N SER A 21 9.46 -1.12 -4.45
CA SER A 21 10.56 -1.43 -3.51
C SER A 21 11.88 -1.82 -4.18
N SER A 22 11.84 -2.40 -5.37
CA SER A 22 13.03 -2.86 -6.11
C SER A 22 13.43 -1.96 -7.28
N LEU A 23 12.75 -0.84 -7.51
CA LEU A 23 12.97 0.01 -8.68
C LEU A 23 14.10 1.05 -8.47
N GLY A 24 14.35 1.49 -7.23
CA GLY A 24 15.35 2.51 -6.94
C GLY A 24 16.76 2.21 -7.50
N PRO A 25 17.31 1.01 -7.26
CA PRO A 25 18.66 0.65 -7.74
C PRO A 25 18.85 0.67 -9.26
N ALA A 26 17.77 0.54 -10.04
CA ALA A 26 17.83 0.55 -11.51
C ALA A 26 18.14 1.94 -12.10
N GLY A 27 17.99 3.00 -11.32
CA GLY A 27 18.15 4.37 -11.78
C GLY A 27 16.92 4.92 -12.53
N ALA A 28 16.82 6.24 -12.61
CA ALA A 28 15.60 6.94 -13.03
C ALA A 28 15.10 6.55 -14.44
N LYS A 29 16.02 6.39 -15.41
CA LYS A 29 15.67 6.07 -16.80
C LYS A 29 15.09 4.66 -16.95
N GLU A 30 15.73 3.68 -16.31
CA GLU A 30 15.27 2.29 -16.37
C GLU A 30 13.99 2.10 -15.55
N THR A 31 13.86 2.77 -14.40
CA THR A 31 12.64 2.82 -13.61
C THR A 31 11.47 3.35 -14.44
N GLU A 32 11.64 4.48 -15.13
CA GLU A 32 10.61 5.08 -15.97
C GLU A 32 10.23 4.18 -17.15
N ALA A 33 11.21 3.55 -17.79
CA ALA A 33 10.98 2.58 -18.87
C ALA A 33 10.20 1.35 -18.37
N THR A 34 10.53 0.84 -17.18
CA THR A 34 9.81 -0.29 -16.56
C THR A 34 8.36 0.06 -16.26
N ILE A 35 8.10 1.27 -15.72
CA ILE A 35 6.73 1.72 -15.44
C ILE A 35 5.95 1.90 -16.75
N THR A 36 6.57 2.49 -17.77
CA THR A 36 5.94 2.65 -19.10
C THR A 36 5.59 1.30 -19.70
N MET A 37 6.51 0.34 -19.65
CA MET A 37 6.25 -1.03 -20.12
C MET A 37 5.10 -1.70 -19.35
N ALA A 38 5.03 -1.50 -18.03
CA ALA A 38 3.93 -2.03 -17.22
C ALA A 38 2.58 -1.45 -17.65
N LEU A 39 2.51 -0.13 -17.89
CA LEU A 39 1.32 0.55 -18.40
C LEU A 39 0.90 0.02 -19.78
N GLU A 40 1.83 -0.10 -20.71
CA GLU A 40 1.58 -0.60 -22.08
C GLU A 40 1.07 -2.05 -22.08
N ASN A 41 1.42 -2.84 -21.05
CA ASN A 41 0.94 -4.20 -20.85
C ASN A 41 -0.32 -4.29 -19.97
N GLY A 42 -0.93 -3.15 -19.64
CA GLY A 42 -2.21 -3.06 -18.95
C GLY A 42 -2.14 -3.18 -17.44
N ILE A 43 -0.96 -3.04 -16.81
CA ILE A 43 -0.85 -2.86 -15.37
C ILE A 43 -1.30 -1.44 -15.05
N ASN A 44 -2.29 -1.32 -14.17
CA ASN A 44 -2.83 -0.02 -13.75
C ASN A 44 -2.80 0.19 -12.22
N TYR A 45 -2.18 -0.71 -11.47
CA TYR A 45 -2.08 -0.65 -10.02
C TYR A 45 -0.61 -0.57 -9.59
N PHE A 46 -0.26 0.51 -8.89
CA PHE A 46 1.10 0.84 -8.51
C PHE A 46 1.20 1.05 -7.00
N ASP A 47 1.99 0.19 -6.35
CA ASP A 47 2.26 0.27 -4.92
C ASP A 47 3.52 1.11 -4.66
N MET A 48 3.34 2.21 -3.92
CA MET A 48 4.37 3.20 -3.63
C MET A 48 5.15 2.92 -2.33
N ALA A 49 5.13 1.69 -1.83
CA ALA A 49 6.04 1.23 -0.77
C ALA A 49 7.45 1.02 -1.35
N ALA A 50 8.20 2.10 -1.50
CA ALA A 50 9.52 2.10 -2.12
C ALA A 50 10.66 1.85 -1.11
N GLY A 51 11.82 1.42 -1.60
CA GLY A 51 13.03 1.33 -0.79
C GLY A 51 13.74 2.68 -0.57
N ASP A 52 13.48 3.64 -1.45
CA ASP A 52 14.00 5.02 -1.40
C ASP A 52 13.09 5.98 -2.19
N ALA A 53 13.47 7.27 -2.22
CA ALA A 53 12.69 8.33 -2.88
C ALA A 53 12.72 8.29 -4.41
N SER A 54 13.67 7.57 -5.02
CA SER A 54 13.97 7.72 -6.46
C SER A 54 12.85 7.30 -7.40
N PRO A 55 12.00 6.27 -7.12
CA PRO A 55 10.94 5.87 -8.03
C PRO A 55 9.81 6.90 -8.19
N PHE A 56 9.51 7.68 -7.16
CA PHE A 56 8.33 8.58 -7.14
C PHE A 56 8.28 9.53 -8.35
N ALA A 57 9.37 10.24 -8.62
CA ALA A 57 9.41 11.18 -9.74
C ALA A 57 9.32 10.46 -11.10
N ALA A 58 9.82 9.22 -11.20
CA ALA A 58 9.70 8.41 -12.41
C ALA A 58 8.24 8.01 -12.67
N TYR A 59 7.51 7.60 -11.62
CA TYR A 59 6.06 7.35 -11.72
C TYR A 59 5.32 8.60 -12.18
N GLY A 60 5.55 9.75 -11.55
CA GLY A 60 4.89 11.00 -11.91
C GLY A 60 5.13 11.42 -13.38
N ARG A 61 6.30 11.08 -13.95
CA ARG A 61 6.57 11.32 -15.39
C ARG A 61 5.90 10.27 -16.28
N ALA A 62 6.04 9.00 -15.93
CA ALA A 62 5.52 7.90 -16.76
C ALA A 62 3.99 7.92 -16.90
N VAL A 63 3.26 8.38 -15.86
CA VAL A 63 1.79 8.47 -15.91
C VAL A 63 1.29 9.84 -16.37
N ALA A 64 2.16 10.76 -16.76
CA ALA A 64 1.75 12.08 -17.22
C ALA A 64 0.78 11.98 -18.42
N GLY A 65 -0.43 12.56 -18.29
CA GLY A 65 -1.49 12.45 -19.29
C GLY A 65 -2.29 11.14 -19.29
N ALA A 66 -2.04 10.27 -18.29
CA ALA A 66 -2.80 9.01 -18.09
C ALA A 66 -3.09 8.74 -16.61
N ARG A 67 -2.99 9.76 -15.73
CA ARG A 67 -3.16 9.63 -14.28
C ARG A 67 -4.51 9.01 -13.91
N GLU A 68 -5.56 9.37 -14.61
CA GLU A 68 -6.92 8.86 -14.40
C GLU A 68 -7.12 7.39 -14.81
N LYS A 69 -6.14 6.80 -15.48
CA LYS A 69 -6.16 5.38 -15.92
C LYS A 69 -5.42 4.45 -14.98
N VAL A 70 -4.80 5.01 -13.96
CA VAL A 70 -3.97 4.26 -13.01
C VAL A 70 -4.42 4.49 -11.58
N PHE A 71 -4.05 3.56 -10.71
CA PHE A 71 -4.33 3.57 -9.28
C PHE A 71 -3.03 3.59 -8.51
N PHE A 72 -2.80 4.65 -7.74
CA PHE A 72 -1.69 4.74 -6.81
C PHE A 72 -2.11 4.32 -5.40
N GLN A 73 -1.40 3.35 -4.85
CA GLN A 73 -1.42 3.02 -3.43
C GLN A 73 -0.29 3.79 -2.74
N VAL A 74 -0.63 4.80 -1.97
CA VAL A 74 0.29 5.67 -1.23
C VAL A 74 0.24 5.31 0.25
N HIS A 75 1.39 5.33 0.93
CA HIS A 75 1.51 4.85 2.30
C HIS A 75 1.66 6.01 3.30
N PHE A 76 0.69 6.13 4.20
CA PHE A 76 0.68 7.02 5.35
C PHE A 76 1.53 6.41 6.46
N GLY A 77 2.61 7.07 6.81
CA GLY A 77 3.62 6.57 7.75
C GLY A 77 4.94 6.20 7.07
N ALA A 78 4.96 5.95 5.77
CA ALA A 78 6.21 5.86 5.02
C ALA A 78 6.71 7.27 4.68
N ASP A 79 7.97 7.58 4.96
CA ASP A 79 8.59 8.88 4.69
C ASP A 79 9.86 8.75 3.83
N TYR A 80 9.89 9.50 2.73
CA TYR A 80 10.97 9.49 1.75
C TYR A 80 11.64 10.84 1.57
N ARG A 81 11.32 11.85 2.36
CA ARG A 81 11.81 13.22 2.23
C ARG A 81 13.31 13.35 2.41
N SER A 82 13.92 12.43 3.17
CA SER A 82 15.37 12.34 3.34
C SER A 82 16.12 11.75 2.13
N GLY A 83 15.38 11.24 1.13
CA GLY A 83 15.93 10.46 0.02
C GLY A 83 15.95 8.95 0.28
N LYS A 84 15.78 8.53 1.53
CA LYS A 84 15.73 7.11 1.95
C LYS A 84 14.37 6.81 2.57
N TYR A 85 14.03 5.53 2.62
CA TYR A 85 12.86 5.08 3.38
C TYR A 85 13.02 5.40 4.87
N GLY A 86 11.98 5.94 5.46
CA GLY A 86 11.75 6.11 6.88
C GLY A 86 10.33 5.72 7.24
N TRP A 87 10.09 5.49 8.52
CA TRP A 87 8.78 5.18 9.08
C TRP A 87 8.45 6.09 10.25
N THR A 88 7.20 6.55 10.35
CA THR A 88 6.74 7.44 11.41
C THR A 88 5.24 7.28 11.68
N LEU A 89 4.84 7.45 12.93
CA LEU A 89 3.44 7.62 13.34
C LEU A 89 3.16 9.04 13.88
N GLU A 90 4.08 9.98 13.70
CA GLU A 90 3.86 11.38 14.06
C GLU A 90 2.95 12.06 13.02
N PRO A 91 1.74 12.55 13.39
CA PRO A 91 0.76 13.04 12.43
C PRO A 91 1.28 14.15 11.51
N ASP A 92 2.06 15.09 12.04
CA ASP A 92 2.61 16.19 11.24
C ASP A 92 3.72 15.74 10.28
N GLU A 93 4.47 14.70 10.63
CA GLU A 93 5.44 14.09 9.71
C GLU A 93 4.71 13.32 8.59
N ILE A 94 3.64 12.61 8.92
CA ILE A 94 2.79 11.93 7.95
C ILE A 94 2.22 12.92 6.94
N LYS A 95 1.65 14.04 7.38
CA LYS A 95 1.12 15.10 6.51
C LYS A 95 2.19 15.60 5.54
N ARG A 96 3.37 15.96 6.07
CA ARG A 96 4.50 16.43 5.24
C ARG A 96 5.00 15.38 4.25
N SER A 97 4.99 14.10 4.65
CA SER A 97 5.37 13.01 3.76
C SER A 97 4.35 12.80 2.65
N VAL A 98 3.05 12.83 2.96
CA VAL A 98 1.98 12.70 1.97
C VAL A 98 2.03 13.85 0.95
N ASP A 99 2.19 15.09 1.40
CA ASP A 99 2.36 16.25 0.50
C ASP A 99 3.56 16.09 -0.43
N TRP A 100 4.68 15.59 0.11
CA TRP A 100 5.86 15.30 -0.69
C TRP A 100 5.59 14.20 -1.74
N GLN A 101 4.93 13.12 -1.35
CA GLN A 101 4.59 12.01 -2.25
C GLN A 101 3.67 12.49 -3.40
N LEU A 102 2.61 13.22 -3.09
CA LEU A 102 1.70 13.81 -4.08
C LEU A 102 2.46 14.70 -5.08
N LYS A 103 3.33 15.57 -4.56
CA LYS A 103 4.18 16.45 -5.41
C LYS A 103 5.07 15.66 -6.35
N MET A 104 5.75 14.62 -5.86
CA MET A 104 6.63 13.79 -6.68
C MET A 104 5.87 12.97 -7.72
N LEU A 105 4.70 12.45 -7.36
CA LEU A 105 3.80 11.71 -8.24
C LEU A 105 3.03 12.61 -9.21
N ARG A 106 3.13 13.96 -9.06
CA ARG A 106 2.44 14.96 -9.89
C ARG A 106 0.92 14.76 -9.93
N THR A 107 0.32 14.53 -8.78
CA THR A 107 -1.11 14.31 -8.61
C THR A 107 -1.61 15.03 -7.37
N ASP A 108 -2.89 15.37 -7.35
CA ASP A 108 -3.60 16.01 -6.24
C ASP A 108 -4.52 15.05 -5.49
N TYR A 109 -4.56 13.77 -5.90
CA TYR A 109 -5.33 12.74 -5.23
C TYR A 109 -4.60 11.39 -5.15
N ILE A 110 -5.07 10.56 -4.23
CA ILE A 110 -4.60 9.20 -3.93
C ILE A 110 -5.77 8.25 -4.10
N ASP A 111 -5.60 7.22 -4.93
CA ASP A 111 -6.66 6.22 -5.12
C ASP A 111 -6.80 5.34 -3.88
N PHE A 112 -5.69 4.88 -3.32
CA PHE A 112 -5.63 4.04 -2.13
C PHE A 112 -4.65 4.62 -1.11
N GLY A 113 -5.17 5.21 -0.03
CA GLY A 113 -4.37 5.68 1.11
C GLY A 113 -4.22 4.57 2.14
N PHE A 114 -3.03 4.01 2.25
CA PHE A 114 -2.75 2.88 3.15
C PHE A 114 -2.04 3.33 4.42
N ILE A 115 -2.56 2.94 5.59
CA ILE A 115 -1.84 3.02 6.86
C ILE A 115 -0.69 2.01 6.78
N HIS A 116 0.55 2.49 6.96
CA HIS A 116 1.74 1.74 6.59
C HIS A 116 2.30 0.88 7.70
N CYS A 117 2.35 -0.44 7.44
CA CYS A 117 3.13 -1.42 8.21
C CYS A 117 2.87 -1.37 9.72
N ILE A 118 1.61 -1.58 10.12
CA ILE A 118 1.20 -1.65 11.51
C ILE A 118 1.17 -3.11 11.94
N ASP A 119 2.14 -3.52 12.73
CA ASP A 119 2.33 -4.92 13.13
C ASP A 119 2.21 -5.13 14.64
N GLU A 120 2.33 -4.06 15.44
CA GLU A 120 2.30 -4.09 16.89
C GLU A 120 1.04 -3.40 17.44
N GLU A 121 0.62 -3.79 18.64
CA GLU A 121 -0.57 -3.23 19.31
C GLU A 121 -0.44 -1.76 19.64
N GLU A 122 0.74 -1.36 20.11
CA GLU A 122 1.05 0.03 20.46
C GLU A 122 0.94 0.94 19.24
N ASP A 123 1.39 0.48 18.07
CA ASP A 123 1.30 1.22 16.81
C ASP A 123 -0.14 1.34 16.34
N LEU A 124 -0.92 0.26 16.47
CA LEU A 124 -2.36 0.31 16.17
C LEU A 124 -3.07 1.33 17.07
N GLN A 125 -2.77 1.34 18.37
CA GLN A 125 -3.36 2.28 19.30
C GLN A 125 -2.97 3.72 18.96
N ALA A 126 -1.70 3.96 18.58
CA ALA A 126 -1.26 5.27 18.11
C ALA A 126 -2.00 5.74 16.86
N VAL A 127 -2.31 4.83 15.93
CA VAL A 127 -3.13 5.15 14.75
C VAL A 127 -4.56 5.52 15.14
N LEU A 128 -5.17 4.77 16.06
CA LEU A 128 -6.57 4.96 16.45
C LEU A 128 -6.78 6.24 17.27
N ASP A 129 -5.87 6.54 18.21
CA ASP A 129 -6.01 7.63 19.18
C ASP A 129 -5.13 8.85 18.87
N GLY A 130 -4.10 8.69 18.06
CA GLY A 130 -3.07 9.70 17.79
C GLY A 130 -3.43 10.74 16.72
N GLY A 131 -4.67 10.75 16.21
CA GLY A 131 -5.11 11.72 15.20
C GLY A 131 -4.76 11.34 13.75
N ILE A 132 -4.04 10.24 13.53
CA ILE A 132 -3.69 9.75 12.18
C ILE A 132 -4.95 9.33 11.44
N LEU A 133 -5.82 8.58 12.11
CA LEU A 133 -7.07 8.09 11.52
C LEU A 133 -8.01 9.25 11.18
N ASP A 134 -8.07 10.27 12.02
CA ASP A 134 -8.88 11.46 11.78
C ASP A 134 -8.34 12.23 10.56
N TYR A 135 -7.03 12.37 10.44
CA TYR A 135 -6.39 12.97 9.27
C TYR A 135 -6.75 12.20 7.99
N ILE A 136 -6.62 10.88 7.98
CA ILE A 136 -6.95 10.05 6.81
C ILE A 136 -8.43 10.18 6.41
N LYS A 137 -9.34 10.18 7.40
CA LYS A 137 -10.78 10.40 7.17
C LYS A 137 -11.06 11.80 6.61
N GLU A 138 -10.36 12.81 7.09
CA GLU A 138 -10.47 14.17 6.57
C GLU A 138 -10.00 14.23 5.10
N GLN A 139 -8.88 13.59 4.77
CA GLN A 139 -8.40 13.47 3.39
C GLN A 139 -9.40 12.71 2.50
N GLN A 140 -10.06 11.68 3.02
CA GLN A 140 -11.11 10.98 2.28
C GLN A 140 -12.33 11.86 2.07
N LYS A 141 -12.78 12.58 3.09
CA LYS A 141 -13.92 13.49 3.00
C LYS A 141 -13.67 14.65 2.03
N SER A 142 -12.45 15.14 1.94
CA SER A 142 -12.06 16.21 1.01
C SER A 142 -11.86 15.71 -0.44
N GLY A 143 -11.84 14.37 -0.66
CA GLY A 143 -11.63 13.77 -1.97
C GLY A 143 -10.17 13.60 -2.35
N VAL A 144 -9.22 13.94 -1.47
CA VAL A 144 -7.78 13.70 -1.71
C VAL A 144 -7.46 12.20 -1.63
N VAL A 145 -8.12 11.45 -0.75
CA VAL A 145 -8.01 9.99 -0.66
C VAL A 145 -9.35 9.37 -1.06
N HIS A 146 -9.34 8.47 -2.04
CA HIS A 146 -10.58 7.83 -2.49
C HIS A 146 -10.95 6.62 -1.62
N ARG A 147 -9.97 5.76 -1.29
CA ARG A 147 -10.16 4.52 -0.51
C ARG A 147 -9.12 4.40 0.59
N ILE A 148 -9.55 3.85 1.72
CA ILE A 148 -8.67 3.63 2.88
C ILE A 148 -8.24 2.17 2.92
N GLY A 149 -6.95 1.95 3.09
CA GLY A 149 -6.37 0.63 3.29
C GLY A 149 -5.38 0.58 4.43
N MET A 150 -4.86 -0.59 4.68
CA MET A 150 -3.81 -0.84 5.66
C MET A 150 -2.86 -1.93 5.19
N SER A 151 -1.57 -1.81 5.47
CA SER A 151 -0.59 -2.88 5.32
C SER A 151 -0.16 -3.41 6.68
N SER A 152 -0.08 -4.73 6.80
CA SER A 152 0.38 -5.41 8.02
C SER A 152 0.86 -6.83 7.69
N HIS A 153 1.67 -7.40 8.58
CA HIS A 153 2.07 -8.80 8.57
C HIS A 153 1.34 -9.61 9.66
N THR A 154 0.70 -8.94 10.62
CA THR A 154 0.11 -9.52 11.82
C THR A 154 -1.41 -9.67 11.67
N PRO A 155 -1.97 -10.90 11.56
CA PRO A 155 -3.41 -11.11 11.39
C PRO A 155 -4.26 -10.46 12.46
N GLU A 156 -3.81 -10.49 13.71
CA GLU A 156 -4.50 -9.93 14.87
C GLU A 156 -4.74 -8.42 14.74
N ILE A 157 -3.74 -7.71 14.26
CA ILE A 157 -3.79 -6.26 14.04
C ILE A 157 -4.77 -5.93 12.93
N VAL A 158 -4.72 -6.69 11.82
CA VAL A 158 -5.67 -6.50 10.72
C VAL A 158 -7.10 -6.77 11.17
N GLU A 159 -7.35 -7.82 11.97
CA GLU A 159 -8.67 -8.15 12.50
C GLU A 159 -9.25 -7.01 13.33
N LYS A 160 -8.46 -6.40 14.23
CA LYS A 160 -8.88 -5.24 15.03
C LYS A 160 -9.18 -4.02 14.17
N MET A 161 -8.37 -3.80 13.14
CA MET A 161 -8.62 -2.68 12.25
C MET A 161 -9.87 -2.91 11.37
N LEU A 162 -10.17 -4.15 10.99
CA LEU A 162 -11.43 -4.52 10.32
C LEU A 162 -12.65 -4.24 11.22
N ASP A 163 -12.54 -4.40 12.55
CA ASP A 163 -13.63 -4.11 13.50
C ASP A 163 -14.07 -2.64 13.46
N THR A 164 -13.23 -1.72 12.99
CA THR A 164 -13.58 -0.31 12.79
C THR A 164 -14.53 -0.08 11.61
N GLY A 165 -14.63 -1.03 10.67
CA GLY A 165 -15.43 -0.91 9.46
C GLY A 165 -14.87 0.07 8.41
N LEU A 166 -13.69 0.63 8.62
CA LEU A 166 -13.12 1.71 7.80
C LEU A 166 -12.37 1.23 6.56
N LEU A 167 -11.90 -0.02 6.55
CA LEU A 167 -11.05 -0.51 5.49
C LEU A 167 -11.82 -0.88 4.23
N ASP A 168 -11.34 -0.37 3.10
CA ASP A 168 -11.72 -0.82 1.75
C ASP A 168 -10.77 -1.91 1.26
N MET A 169 -9.51 -1.87 1.69
CA MET A 169 -8.47 -2.83 1.29
C MET A 169 -7.51 -3.14 2.43
N VAL A 170 -6.92 -4.34 2.37
CA VAL A 170 -5.75 -4.70 3.18
C VAL A 170 -4.62 -5.19 2.26
N MET A 171 -3.37 -4.86 2.60
CA MET A 171 -2.20 -5.48 2.00
C MET A 171 -1.59 -6.46 2.99
N PHE A 172 -1.44 -7.70 2.55
CA PHE A 172 -1.00 -8.78 3.41
C PHE A 172 -0.03 -9.73 2.68
N SER A 173 0.93 -10.29 3.41
CA SER A 173 1.87 -11.28 2.84
C SER A 173 1.16 -12.62 2.65
N ILE A 174 0.94 -13.01 1.40
CA ILE A 174 0.28 -14.27 1.06
C ILE A 174 1.15 -15.04 0.09
N ASN A 175 1.63 -16.20 0.49
CA ASN A 175 2.32 -17.17 -0.35
C ASN A 175 2.34 -18.53 0.34
N PRO A 176 2.64 -19.64 -0.38
CA PRO A 176 2.62 -20.97 0.21
C PRO A 176 3.52 -21.15 1.44
N ALA A 177 4.70 -20.51 1.48
CA ALA A 177 5.60 -20.62 2.61
C ALA A 177 5.00 -20.01 3.89
N TYR A 178 4.38 -18.84 3.78
CA TYR A 178 3.75 -18.15 4.91
C TYR A 178 2.46 -18.84 5.33
N ASP A 179 1.67 -19.30 4.38
CA ASP A 179 0.43 -20.04 4.66
C ASP A 179 0.68 -21.40 5.31
N TYR A 180 1.89 -21.94 5.23
CA TYR A 180 2.33 -23.10 5.99
C TYR A 180 3.19 -22.73 7.23
N SER A 181 3.13 -21.47 7.68
CA SER A 181 3.88 -20.96 8.83
C SER A 181 5.38 -21.13 8.70
N ARG A 182 5.92 -20.89 7.51
CA ARG A 182 7.35 -20.94 7.20
C ARG A 182 7.83 -19.58 6.68
N GLY A 183 9.02 -19.18 7.11
CA GLY A 183 9.64 -17.89 6.74
C GLY A 183 9.35 -16.77 7.73
N ASP A 184 10.10 -15.69 7.63
CA ASP A 184 10.17 -14.60 8.62
C ASP A 184 8.86 -13.81 8.75
N TYR A 185 8.03 -13.80 7.72
CA TYR A 185 6.73 -13.11 7.70
C TYR A 185 5.52 -14.05 7.75
N GLY A 186 5.76 -15.32 8.12
CA GLY A 186 4.71 -16.31 8.35
C GLY A 186 4.05 -16.15 9.73
N ILE A 187 3.70 -14.89 10.10
CA ILE A 187 3.15 -14.55 11.41
C ILE A 187 1.73 -15.10 11.53
N GLY A 188 1.43 -15.67 12.67
CA GLY A 188 0.15 -16.25 13.00
C GLY A 188 -0.05 -17.68 12.44
N ALA A 189 -0.98 -18.42 13.04
CA ALA A 189 -1.31 -19.76 12.60
C ALA A 189 -2.01 -19.75 11.24
N THR A 190 -1.72 -20.75 10.40
CA THR A 190 -2.33 -20.91 9.06
C THR A 190 -3.87 -20.80 9.08
N ALA A 191 -4.51 -21.44 10.09
CA ALA A 191 -5.97 -21.39 10.22
C ALA A 191 -6.48 -19.96 10.44
N ARG A 192 -5.78 -19.15 11.23
CA ARG A 192 -6.12 -17.75 11.49
C ARG A 192 -5.95 -16.89 10.24
N ARG A 193 -4.84 -17.03 9.53
CA ARG A 193 -4.61 -16.34 8.26
C ARG A 193 -5.74 -16.63 7.25
N ARG A 194 -6.13 -17.89 7.12
CA ARG A 194 -7.26 -18.30 6.25
C ARG A 194 -8.60 -17.73 6.73
N ALA A 195 -8.83 -17.64 8.04
CA ALA A 195 -10.03 -17.01 8.59
C ALA A 195 -10.07 -15.50 8.24
N LEU A 196 -8.93 -14.80 8.37
CA LEU A 196 -8.79 -13.40 7.97
C LEU A 196 -9.15 -13.19 6.48
N TYR A 197 -8.64 -14.03 5.58
CA TYR A 197 -8.95 -13.90 4.15
C TYR A 197 -10.46 -14.06 3.87
N ARG A 198 -11.11 -15.02 4.56
CA ARG A 198 -12.56 -15.22 4.44
C ARG A 198 -13.33 -14.04 5.02
N ARG A 199 -12.87 -13.48 6.13
CA ARG A 199 -13.46 -12.30 6.74
C ARG A 199 -13.39 -11.11 5.78
N CYS A 200 -12.23 -10.79 5.23
CA CYS A 200 -12.09 -9.74 4.23
C CYS A 200 -13.07 -9.93 3.06
N SER A 201 -13.17 -11.16 2.53
CA SER A 201 -14.10 -11.45 1.45
C SER A 201 -15.57 -11.25 1.85
N ALA A 202 -15.96 -11.68 3.06
CA ALA A 202 -17.34 -11.54 3.56
C ALA A 202 -17.74 -10.08 3.83
N GLU A 203 -16.79 -9.25 4.28
CA GLU A 203 -17.00 -7.83 4.58
C GLU A 203 -16.77 -6.92 3.36
N GLY A 204 -16.45 -7.51 2.19
CA GLY A 204 -16.19 -6.76 0.98
C GLY A 204 -14.90 -5.92 1.04
N VAL A 205 -13.89 -6.39 1.77
CA VAL A 205 -12.58 -5.76 1.84
C VAL A 205 -11.64 -6.41 0.82
N GLY A 206 -11.06 -5.60 -0.07
CA GLY A 206 -10.11 -6.07 -1.07
C GLY A 206 -8.79 -6.51 -0.44
N ILE A 207 -8.13 -7.50 -1.04
CA ILE A 207 -6.81 -7.94 -0.59
C ILE A 207 -5.79 -7.64 -1.68
N SER A 208 -4.79 -6.80 -1.35
CA SER A 208 -3.56 -6.64 -2.12
C SER A 208 -2.50 -7.59 -1.55
N VAL A 209 -1.84 -8.35 -2.42
CA VAL A 209 -0.89 -9.37 -2.00
C VAL A 209 0.53 -8.87 -2.15
N MET A 210 1.26 -8.77 -1.06
CA MET A 210 2.71 -8.58 -1.07
C MET A 210 3.44 -9.91 -0.89
N LYS A 211 4.69 -9.98 -1.35
CA LYS A 211 5.57 -11.15 -1.20
C LYS A 211 4.97 -12.45 -1.75
N ALA A 212 4.19 -12.39 -2.82
CA ALA A 212 3.52 -13.54 -3.44
C ALA A 212 4.49 -14.69 -3.80
N PHE A 213 5.75 -14.38 -4.08
CA PHE A 213 6.81 -15.31 -4.40
C PHE A 213 7.89 -15.40 -3.32
N ALA A 214 7.53 -15.20 -2.06
CA ALA A 214 8.41 -15.25 -0.89
C ALA A 214 9.64 -14.32 -1.02
N GLY A 215 9.42 -13.08 -1.45
CA GLY A 215 10.45 -12.10 -1.76
C GLY A 215 11.59 -12.02 -0.75
N VAL A 216 12.75 -11.61 -1.23
CA VAL A 216 13.99 -11.53 -0.43
C VAL A 216 13.76 -10.58 0.74
N SER A 217 14.06 -11.08 1.95
CA SER A 217 14.11 -10.29 3.17
C SER A 217 15.24 -9.26 3.07
N SER A 218 14.92 -8.06 2.65
CA SER A 218 15.83 -6.94 2.87
C SER A 218 15.05 -5.65 2.88
N ALA A 219 14.82 -5.14 4.06
CA ALA A 219 14.33 -3.83 4.40
C ALA A 219 12.92 -3.75 5.00
N CYS A 220 12.71 -4.45 6.08
CA CYS A 220 11.93 -3.94 7.21
C CYS A 220 12.70 -4.38 8.46
N SER A 221 13.79 -3.73 8.76
CA SER A 221 14.50 -3.79 10.04
C SER A 221 14.91 -2.38 10.39
#